data_f6772b892d2e4495797f468eb0d0f644
#
_entry.id   f6772b892d2e4495797f468eb0d0f644
#
_cell.length_a   1.000
_cell.length_b   1.000
_cell.length_c   1.000
_cell.angle_alpha   90.00
_cell.angle_beta   90.00
_cell.angle_gamma   90.00
#
_symmetry.space_group_name_H-M   'P 1'
#
loop_
_entity.id
_entity.type
_entity.pdbx_description
1 polymer ?
#
loop_
_entity_poly.entity_id
_entity_poly.type
_entity_poly.pdbx_seq_one_letter_code
_entity_poly.pdbx_strand_id
1 'polypeptide(L)'
;MKQFGDRNSPSYNTTADRELGELQDLLKNSLLNTLKQADPKASAQYRALKTDYKIARNTLFPKINDTVIKNAEKGDFEALGKLLTTQTNTDKISAFMRSIDEAYKQIGRRSRFPIDIPYGTAKEAKQAVKQSFLKTLLPTSGSPDFDIATYNKLASKFSKPAEDKRLKIIMGEDYTTVKKLFNLFADASKRPEGTLGTLFLR
;
A
#
# COMPACT_ATOMS: atom_id res chain seq x y z
N MET A 1 24.39 2.63 2.90
CA MET A 1 24.90 2.59 4.28
C MET A 1 24.74 1.16 4.78
N LYS A 2 25.81 0.44 5.13
CA LYS A 2 25.71 -0.85 5.84
C LYS A 2 25.12 -0.55 7.21
N GLN A 3 24.01 -1.19 7.56
CA GLN A 3 23.47 -1.11 8.92
C GLN A 3 24.39 -1.94 9.82
N PHE A 4 25.30 -1.28 10.50
CA PHE A 4 26.13 -1.90 11.53
C PHE A 4 25.21 -2.38 12.67
N GLY A 5 25.43 -3.60 13.17
CA GLY A 5 24.66 -4.17 14.28
C GLY A 5 23.34 -4.84 13.92
N ASP A 6 22.99 -5.00 12.64
CA ASP A 6 21.84 -5.80 12.24
C ASP A 6 22.16 -7.31 12.35
N ARG A 7 21.57 -7.98 13.34
CA ARG A 7 21.71 -9.43 13.59
C ARG A 7 21.28 -10.31 12.41
N ASN A 8 20.54 -9.78 11.44
CA ASN A 8 20.14 -10.48 10.23
C ASN A 8 21.07 -10.20 9.03
N SER A 9 22.12 -9.41 9.21
CA SER A 9 23.12 -9.15 8.18
C SER A 9 24.08 -10.35 8.07
N PRO A 10 24.41 -10.81 6.85
CA PRO A 10 25.45 -11.84 6.64
C PRO A 10 26.82 -11.48 7.21
N SER A 11 27.08 -10.19 7.46
CA SER A 11 28.31 -9.68 8.07
C SER A 11 28.26 -9.56 9.61
N TYR A 12 27.18 -10.00 10.27
CA TYR A 12 26.98 -9.91 11.72
C TYR A 12 27.83 -10.94 12.50
N ASN A 13 29.04 -11.21 12.10
CA ASN A 13 29.93 -12.17 12.82
C ASN A 13 31.15 -11.52 13.43
N THR A 14 31.32 -10.21 13.34
CA THR A 14 32.42 -9.51 13.98
C THR A 14 32.09 -9.19 15.44
N THR A 15 33.12 -9.22 16.30
CA THR A 15 32.95 -8.81 17.72
C THR A 15 32.38 -7.41 17.84
N ALA A 16 32.81 -6.49 16.96
CA ALA A 16 32.31 -5.12 16.90
C ALA A 16 30.80 -5.04 16.58
N ASP A 17 30.29 -5.87 15.66
CA ASP A 17 28.87 -5.91 15.34
C ASP A 17 28.01 -6.40 16.52
N ARG A 18 28.55 -7.37 17.28
CA ARG A 18 27.87 -7.86 18.50
C ARG A 18 27.84 -6.82 19.59
N GLU A 19 28.97 -6.17 19.87
CA GLU A 19 29.08 -5.10 20.87
C GLU A 19 28.18 -3.91 20.52
N LEU A 20 28.12 -3.51 19.24
CA LEU A 20 27.19 -2.48 18.77
C LEU A 20 25.73 -2.89 18.94
N GLY A 21 25.40 -4.17 18.68
CA GLY A 21 24.08 -4.72 18.90
C GLY A 21 23.66 -4.70 20.37
N GLU A 22 24.58 -5.08 21.26
CA GLU A 22 24.37 -5.02 22.71
C GLU A 22 24.21 -3.59 23.23
N LEU A 23 25.02 -2.65 22.73
CA LEU A 23 24.90 -1.23 23.07
C LEU A 23 23.55 -0.66 22.60
N GLN A 24 23.11 -1.01 21.39
CA GLN A 24 21.79 -0.61 20.90
C GLN A 24 20.64 -1.17 21.76
N ASP A 25 20.74 -2.42 22.20
CA ASP A 25 19.73 -3.02 23.05
C ASP A 25 19.72 -2.40 24.46
N LEU A 26 20.90 -2.06 25.01
CA LEU A 26 21.03 -1.32 26.28
C LEU A 26 20.42 0.08 26.18
N LEU A 27 20.72 0.82 25.12
CA LEU A 27 20.15 2.15 24.90
C LEU A 27 18.63 2.11 24.73
N LYS A 28 18.11 1.14 23.95
CA LYS A 28 16.67 0.92 23.84
C LYS A 28 16.00 0.62 25.17
N ASN A 29 16.59 -0.26 25.96
CA ASN A 29 16.03 -0.66 27.25
C ASN A 29 16.06 0.50 28.24
N SER A 30 17.16 1.28 28.27
CA SER A 30 17.28 2.47 29.07
C SER A 30 16.21 3.50 28.68
N LEU A 31 16.05 3.79 27.38
CA LEU A 31 15.04 4.71 26.88
C LEU A 31 13.61 4.27 27.26
N LEU A 32 13.32 2.98 27.10
CA LEU A 32 12.01 2.43 27.45
C LEU A 32 11.72 2.48 28.95
N ASN A 33 12.74 2.26 29.79
CA ASN A 33 12.61 2.38 31.25
C ASN A 33 12.40 3.83 31.66
N THR A 34 13.16 4.77 31.08
CA THR A 34 12.98 6.21 31.33
C THR A 34 11.57 6.66 30.88
N LEU A 35 11.15 6.25 29.69
CA LEU A 35 9.81 6.57 29.21
C LEU A 35 8.71 5.96 30.09
N LYS A 36 8.91 4.74 30.60
CA LYS A 36 7.96 4.09 31.50
C LYS A 36 7.86 4.81 32.86
N GLN A 37 8.96 5.36 33.36
CA GLN A 37 8.98 6.15 34.59
C GLN A 37 8.35 7.52 34.41
N ALA A 38 8.66 8.20 33.28
CA ALA A 38 8.17 9.54 32.98
C ALA A 38 6.69 9.54 32.54
N ASP A 39 6.30 8.60 31.69
CA ASP A 39 4.93 8.46 31.18
C ASP A 39 4.61 6.98 30.87
N PRO A 40 4.00 6.28 31.82
CA PRO A 40 3.61 4.87 31.62
C PRO A 40 2.65 4.65 30.45
N LYS A 41 1.78 5.66 30.15
CA LYS A 41 0.82 5.58 29.06
C LYS A 41 1.53 5.66 27.70
N ALA A 42 2.45 6.62 27.54
CA ALA A 42 3.26 6.74 26.33
C ALA A 42 4.14 5.52 26.11
N SER A 43 4.70 4.95 27.19
CA SER A 43 5.46 3.68 27.12
C SER A 43 4.60 2.51 26.61
N ALA A 44 3.35 2.39 27.09
CA ALA A 44 2.43 1.36 26.64
C ALA A 44 2.05 1.54 25.16
N GLN A 45 1.75 2.78 24.75
CA GLN A 45 1.47 3.13 23.35
C GLN A 45 2.65 2.80 22.43
N TYR A 46 3.86 3.17 22.80
CA TYR A 46 5.06 2.84 22.02
C TYR A 46 5.25 1.33 21.83
N ARG A 47 5.05 0.54 22.90
CA ARG A 47 5.15 -0.93 22.81
C ARG A 47 4.07 -1.53 21.91
N ALA A 48 2.86 -0.98 21.95
CA ALA A 48 1.76 -1.41 21.08
C ALA A 48 2.10 -1.11 19.61
N LEU A 49 2.49 0.13 19.28
CA LEU A 49 2.90 0.53 17.94
C LEU A 49 4.06 -0.31 17.40
N LYS A 50 5.06 -0.62 18.25
CA LYS A 50 6.17 -1.49 17.86
C LYS A 50 5.69 -2.91 17.54
N THR A 51 4.70 -3.42 18.28
CA THR A 51 4.10 -4.74 18.03
C THR A 51 3.32 -4.74 16.73
N ASP A 52 2.52 -3.71 16.48
CA ASP A 52 1.73 -3.56 15.26
C ASP A 52 2.62 -3.41 14.03
N TYR A 53 3.70 -2.62 14.14
CA TYR A 53 4.73 -2.53 13.09
C TYR A 53 5.36 -3.90 12.81
N LYS A 54 5.69 -4.69 13.85
CA LYS A 54 6.23 -6.04 13.67
C LYS A 54 5.25 -6.96 12.96
N ILE A 55 3.96 -6.87 13.27
CA ILE A 55 2.90 -7.63 12.58
C ILE A 55 2.84 -7.21 11.11
N ALA A 56 2.76 -5.91 10.84
CA ALA A 56 2.73 -5.39 9.49
C ALA A 56 3.97 -5.82 8.70
N ARG A 57 5.16 -5.70 9.30
CA ARG A 57 6.42 -6.14 8.69
C ARG A 57 6.40 -7.63 8.32
N ASN A 58 5.93 -8.48 9.20
CA ASN A 58 5.92 -9.92 8.97
C ASN A 58 4.80 -10.38 8.02
N THR A 59 3.71 -9.64 7.94
CA THR A 59 2.50 -10.05 7.20
C THR A 59 2.42 -9.39 5.83
N LEU A 60 2.65 -8.08 5.77
CA LEU A 60 2.52 -7.28 4.55
C LEU A 60 3.83 -7.21 3.77
N PHE A 61 4.96 -6.92 4.44
CA PHE A 61 6.21 -6.59 3.78
C PHE A 61 6.79 -7.74 2.94
N PRO A 62 6.68 -9.02 3.32
CA PRO A 62 7.12 -10.11 2.45
C PRO A 62 6.35 -10.20 1.13
N LYS A 63 5.18 -9.53 1.03
CA LYS A 63 4.35 -9.49 -0.18
C LYS A 63 4.56 -8.22 -1.01
N ILE A 64 5.34 -7.27 -0.50
CA ILE A 64 5.65 -6.00 -1.12
C ILE A 64 7.15 -5.91 -1.35
N ASN A 65 7.56 -5.27 -2.43
CA ASN A 65 8.97 -5.00 -2.71
C ASN A 65 9.55 -4.01 -1.69
N ASP A 66 10.77 -4.27 -1.20
CA ASP A 66 11.48 -3.39 -0.24
C ASP A 66 11.58 -1.93 -0.70
N THR A 67 11.70 -1.70 -2.01
CA THR A 67 11.74 -0.35 -2.58
C THR A 67 10.42 0.40 -2.32
N VAL A 68 9.28 -0.29 -2.46
CA VAL A 68 7.95 0.30 -2.20
C VAL A 68 7.81 0.65 -0.73
N ILE A 69 8.31 -0.21 0.17
CA ILE A 69 8.29 0.04 1.62
C ILE A 69 9.11 1.27 1.96
N LYS A 70 10.35 1.35 1.45
CA LYS A 70 11.25 2.50 1.68
C LYS A 70 10.68 3.81 1.14
N ASN A 71 9.96 3.76 0.03
CA ASN A 71 9.30 4.93 -0.54
C ASN A 71 8.07 5.34 0.30
N ALA A 72 7.27 4.37 0.74
CA ALA A 72 6.14 4.63 1.62
C ALA A 72 6.57 5.23 2.98
N GLU A 73 7.70 4.76 3.55
CA GLU A 73 8.32 5.34 4.75
C GLU A 73 8.72 6.82 4.56
N LYS A 74 8.98 7.22 3.31
CA LYS A 74 9.26 8.62 2.93
C LYS A 74 8.01 9.41 2.51
N GLY A 75 6.82 8.80 2.62
CA GLY A 75 5.55 9.40 2.21
C GLY A 75 5.24 9.28 0.71
N ASP A 76 6.06 8.55 -0.08
CA ASP A 76 5.80 8.28 -1.49
C ASP A 76 4.95 7.01 -1.65
N PHE A 77 3.64 7.20 -1.70
CA PHE A 77 2.67 6.11 -1.92
C PHE A 77 2.44 5.78 -3.40
N GLU A 78 2.97 6.57 -4.35
CA GLU A 78 2.83 6.29 -5.79
C GLU A 78 3.59 5.02 -6.21
N ALA A 79 4.67 4.72 -5.51
CA ALA A 79 5.45 3.50 -5.75
C ALA A 79 4.60 2.22 -5.65
N LEU A 80 3.60 2.18 -4.76
CA LEU A 80 2.66 1.06 -4.64
C LEU A 80 1.77 0.95 -5.89
N GLY A 81 1.22 2.07 -6.35
CA GLY A 81 0.42 2.11 -7.57
C GLY A 81 1.23 1.63 -8.78
N LYS A 82 2.46 2.12 -8.94
CA LYS A 82 3.39 1.69 -10.00
C LYS A 82 3.67 0.18 -9.92
N LEU A 83 3.95 -0.34 -8.74
CA LEU A 83 4.14 -1.79 -8.55
C LEU A 83 2.91 -2.58 -9.00
N LEU A 84 1.72 -2.18 -8.60
CA LEU A 84 0.48 -2.87 -8.95
C LEU A 84 0.17 -2.78 -10.45
N THR A 85 0.57 -1.70 -11.14
CA THR A 85 0.40 -1.55 -12.60
C THR A 85 1.40 -2.36 -13.41
N THR A 86 2.58 -2.64 -12.86
CA THR A 86 3.65 -3.41 -13.53
C THR A 86 3.68 -4.88 -13.16
N GLN A 87 3.11 -5.26 -11.99
CA GLN A 87 3.10 -6.65 -11.54
C GLN A 87 2.18 -7.51 -12.42
N THR A 88 2.78 -8.45 -13.14
CA THR A 88 2.07 -9.37 -14.05
C THR A 88 1.51 -10.60 -13.32
N ASN A 89 2.12 -11.00 -12.19
CA ASN A 89 1.68 -12.16 -11.43
C ASN A 89 0.47 -11.83 -10.56
N THR A 90 -0.71 -12.27 -10.99
CA THR A 90 -1.98 -12.05 -10.29
C THR A 90 -2.06 -12.72 -8.93
N ASP A 91 -1.32 -13.81 -8.70
CA ASP A 91 -1.34 -14.52 -7.41
C ASP A 91 -0.58 -13.73 -6.35
N LYS A 92 0.51 -13.03 -6.74
CA LYS A 92 1.21 -12.10 -5.85
C LYS A 92 0.31 -10.93 -5.45
N ILE A 93 -0.44 -10.36 -6.39
CA ILE A 93 -1.39 -9.27 -6.11
C ILE A 93 -2.50 -9.78 -5.18
N SER A 94 -3.06 -10.94 -5.45
CA SER A 94 -4.09 -11.57 -4.61
C SER A 94 -3.56 -11.86 -3.20
N ALA A 95 -2.34 -12.38 -3.09
CA ALA A 95 -1.70 -12.63 -1.80
C ALA A 95 -1.46 -11.32 -1.02
N PHE A 96 -1.06 -10.24 -1.69
CA PHE A 96 -0.91 -8.93 -1.09
C PHE A 96 -2.26 -8.39 -0.58
N MET A 97 -3.31 -8.41 -1.40
CA MET A 97 -4.64 -7.93 -0.99
C MET A 97 -5.21 -8.70 0.22
N ARG A 98 -4.95 -10.02 0.28
CA ARG A 98 -5.34 -10.85 1.45
C ARG A 98 -4.49 -10.58 2.68
N SER A 99 -3.21 -10.27 2.51
CA SER A 99 -2.32 -9.97 3.63
C SER A 99 -2.71 -8.70 4.39
N ILE A 100 -3.43 -7.77 3.75
CA ILE A 100 -4.03 -6.61 4.43
C ILE A 100 -5.06 -7.08 5.46
N ASP A 101 -6.00 -7.93 5.07
CA ASP A 101 -7.02 -8.46 5.99
C ASP A 101 -6.37 -9.21 7.15
N GLU A 102 -5.38 -10.04 6.87
CA GLU A 102 -4.68 -10.81 7.88
C GLU A 102 -3.92 -9.92 8.87
N ALA A 103 -3.23 -8.86 8.38
CA ALA A 103 -2.54 -7.92 9.24
C ALA A 103 -3.52 -7.22 10.21
N TYR A 104 -4.63 -6.68 9.68
CA TYR A 104 -5.63 -6.00 10.50
C TYR A 104 -6.32 -6.94 11.49
N LYS A 105 -6.57 -8.19 11.09
CA LYS A 105 -7.11 -9.22 11.98
C LYS A 105 -6.16 -9.55 13.14
N GLN A 106 -4.86 -9.64 12.86
CA GLN A 106 -3.84 -9.91 13.88
C GLN A 106 -3.67 -8.72 14.82
N ILE A 107 -3.65 -7.50 14.30
CA ILE A 107 -3.59 -6.27 15.08
C ILE A 107 -4.83 -6.18 15.99
N GLY A 108 -6.02 -6.35 15.46
CA GLY A 108 -7.26 -6.29 16.22
C GLY A 108 -7.37 -7.36 17.33
N ARG A 109 -6.85 -8.57 17.10
CA ARG A 109 -6.85 -9.64 18.11
C ARG A 109 -5.89 -9.41 19.27
N ARG A 110 -4.80 -8.66 19.04
CA ARG A 110 -3.76 -8.40 20.05
C ARG A 110 -3.94 -7.08 20.78
N SER A 111 -4.74 -6.19 20.25
CA SER A 111 -5.04 -4.92 20.90
C SER A 111 -5.92 -5.15 22.12
N ARG A 112 -5.28 -5.29 23.28
CA ARG A 112 -5.96 -5.28 24.60
C ARG A 112 -6.39 -3.89 25.04
N PHE A 113 -5.95 -2.87 24.33
CA PHE A 113 -6.31 -1.48 24.55
C PHE A 113 -7.07 -1.01 23.31
N PRO A 114 -8.17 -0.27 23.46
CA PRO A 114 -8.77 0.47 22.38
C PRO A 114 -7.78 1.60 22.01
N ILE A 115 -6.69 1.25 21.36
CA ILE A 115 -5.87 2.18 20.65
C ILE A 115 -6.70 2.47 19.42
N ASP A 116 -7.14 3.71 19.26
CA ASP A 116 -7.56 4.19 17.96
C ASP A 116 -6.44 3.84 16.99
N ILE A 117 -6.69 2.80 16.19
CA ILE A 117 -5.68 2.31 15.25
C ILE A 117 -5.54 3.45 14.25
N PRO A 118 -4.40 4.19 14.22
CA PRO A 118 -4.26 5.38 13.38
C PRO A 118 -4.30 5.03 11.89
N TYR A 119 -4.42 3.75 11.58
CA TYR A 119 -4.44 3.18 10.23
C TYR A 119 -5.85 2.82 9.74
N GLY A 120 -6.90 3.17 10.45
CA GLY A 120 -8.28 2.87 10.06
C GLY A 120 -8.58 1.37 10.06
N THR A 121 -9.39 0.94 9.11
CA THR A 121 -9.83 -0.44 8.92
C THR A 121 -9.14 -1.10 7.71
N ALA A 122 -9.17 -2.43 7.63
CA ALA A 122 -8.71 -3.17 6.45
C ALA A 122 -9.42 -2.69 5.16
N LYS A 123 -10.69 -2.29 5.26
CA LYS A 123 -11.45 -1.74 4.14
C LYS A 123 -10.87 -0.42 3.66
N GLU A 124 -10.55 0.49 4.57
CA GLU A 124 -9.93 1.79 4.25
C GLU A 124 -8.53 1.61 3.68
N ALA A 125 -7.73 0.70 4.25
CA ALA A 125 -6.42 0.37 3.70
C ALA A 125 -6.51 -0.17 2.26
N LYS A 126 -7.44 -1.08 1.98
CA LYS A 126 -7.70 -1.55 0.62
C LYS A 126 -8.19 -0.44 -0.30
N GLN A 127 -9.02 0.46 0.21
CA GLN A 127 -9.47 1.62 -0.58
C GLN A 127 -8.31 2.55 -0.95
N ALA A 128 -7.38 2.78 -0.03
CA ALA A 128 -6.16 3.55 -0.32
C ALA A 128 -5.30 2.87 -1.40
N VAL A 129 -5.19 1.54 -1.37
CA VAL A 129 -4.50 0.75 -2.41
C VAL A 129 -5.18 0.93 -3.77
N LYS A 130 -6.52 0.83 -3.83
CA LYS A 130 -7.30 1.05 -5.06
C LYS A 130 -7.10 2.47 -5.61
N GLN A 131 -7.15 3.47 -4.74
CA GLN A 131 -6.93 4.87 -5.12
C GLN A 131 -5.52 5.09 -5.66
N SER A 132 -4.49 4.54 -5.00
CA SER A 132 -3.11 4.60 -5.49
C SER A 132 -2.95 3.95 -6.88
N PHE A 133 -3.58 2.81 -7.08
CA PHE A 133 -3.59 2.13 -8.38
C PHE A 133 -4.29 2.98 -9.46
N LEU A 134 -5.48 3.49 -9.19
CA LEU A 134 -6.23 4.33 -10.13
C LEU A 134 -5.48 5.63 -10.43
N LYS A 135 -4.91 6.29 -9.42
CA LYS A 135 -4.12 7.50 -9.59
C LYS A 135 -2.92 7.30 -10.53
N THR A 136 -2.33 6.09 -10.51
CA THR A 136 -1.21 5.75 -11.41
C THR A 136 -1.67 5.48 -12.85
N LEU A 137 -2.92 5.07 -13.05
CA LEU A 137 -3.48 4.80 -14.37
C LEU A 137 -4.05 6.06 -15.03
N LEU A 138 -4.62 6.94 -14.23
CA LEU A 138 -5.27 8.15 -14.71
C LEU A 138 -4.26 9.30 -14.78
N PRO A 139 -4.38 10.21 -15.75
CA PRO A 139 -3.52 11.38 -15.82
C PRO A 139 -3.70 12.21 -14.54
N THR A 140 -2.59 12.76 -14.06
CA THR A 140 -2.58 13.65 -12.89
C THR A 140 -3.48 14.85 -13.18
N SER A 141 -4.40 15.13 -12.28
CA SER A 141 -5.32 16.26 -12.35
C SER A 141 -4.53 17.58 -12.49
N GLY A 142 -4.58 18.17 -13.64
CA GLY A 142 -3.85 19.41 -14.00
C GLY A 142 -3.97 19.72 -15.49
N SER A 143 -4.32 18.71 -16.29
CA SER A 143 -4.74 18.95 -17.66
C SER A 143 -6.26 19.13 -17.65
N PRO A 144 -6.79 20.30 -18.07
CA PRO A 144 -8.22 20.50 -18.19
C PRO A 144 -8.83 19.62 -19.29
N ASP A 145 -8.00 19.01 -20.11
CA ASP A 145 -8.43 18.17 -21.21
C ASP A 145 -8.61 16.73 -20.71
N PHE A 146 -9.85 16.32 -20.72
CA PHE A 146 -10.26 14.94 -20.54
C PHE A 146 -9.60 14.07 -21.62
N ASP A 147 -8.48 13.42 -21.30
CA ASP A 147 -7.72 12.64 -22.28
C ASP A 147 -8.43 11.34 -22.63
N ILE A 148 -9.35 11.44 -23.60
CA ILE A 148 -10.08 10.31 -24.18
C ILE A 148 -9.12 9.22 -24.66
N ALA A 149 -7.95 9.59 -25.19
CA ALA A 149 -6.96 8.63 -25.67
C ALA A 149 -6.43 7.74 -24.54
N THR A 150 -6.28 8.28 -23.33
CA THR A 150 -5.89 7.51 -22.14
C THR A 150 -6.96 6.48 -21.79
N TYR A 151 -8.26 6.84 -21.79
CA TYR A 151 -9.32 5.89 -21.50
C TYR A 151 -9.44 4.79 -22.55
N ASN A 152 -9.23 5.10 -23.82
CA ASN A 152 -9.15 4.10 -24.89
C ASN A 152 -8.02 3.09 -24.64
N LYS A 153 -6.82 3.59 -24.27
CA LYS A 153 -5.69 2.73 -23.92
C LYS A 153 -6.02 1.86 -22.70
N LEU A 154 -6.69 2.39 -21.68
CA LEU A 154 -7.09 1.64 -20.49
C LEU A 154 -8.15 0.57 -20.83
N ALA A 155 -9.18 0.92 -21.59
CA ALA A 155 -10.20 -0.03 -22.03
C ALA A 155 -9.56 -1.17 -22.86
N SER A 156 -8.69 -0.84 -23.81
CA SER A 156 -7.94 -1.81 -24.61
C SER A 156 -7.01 -2.68 -23.75
N LYS A 157 -6.30 -2.07 -22.77
CA LYS A 157 -5.43 -2.79 -21.85
C LYS A 157 -6.23 -3.80 -21.04
N PHE A 158 -7.31 -3.36 -20.39
CA PHE A 158 -8.12 -4.20 -19.51
C PHE A 158 -9.18 -5.06 -20.25
N SER A 159 -9.20 -5.08 -21.58
CA SER A 159 -9.87 -6.11 -22.36
C SER A 159 -9.07 -7.42 -22.46
N LYS A 160 -7.76 -7.37 -22.21
CA LYS A 160 -6.89 -8.56 -22.21
C LYS A 160 -7.15 -9.39 -20.94
N PRO A 161 -7.32 -10.73 -21.05
CA PRO A 161 -7.74 -11.58 -19.92
C PRO A 161 -6.86 -11.45 -18.65
N ALA A 162 -5.54 -11.40 -18.82
CA ALA A 162 -4.61 -11.25 -17.69
C ALA A 162 -4.77 -9.91 -16.97
N GLU A 163 -4.91 -8.81 -17.73
CA GLU A 163 -5.08 -7.47 -17.22
C GLU A 163 -6.46 -7.28 -16.58
N ASP A 164 -7.50 -7.88 -17.17
CA ASP A 164 -8.85 -7.90 -16.63
C ASP A 164 -8.90 -8.64 -15.29
N LYS A 165 -8.26 -9.82 -15.20
CA LYS A 165 -8.13 -10.56 -13.94
C LYS A 165 -7.41 -9.72 -12.88
N ARG A 166 -6.35 -8.99 -13.26
CA ARG A 166 -5.62 -8.09 -12.37
C ARG A 166 -6.50 -6.96 -11.86
N LEU A 167 -7.21 -6.27 -12.75
CA LEU A 167 -8.14 -5.21 -12.40
C LEU A 167 -9.20 -5.72 -11.43
N LYS A 168 -9.78 -6.89 -11.69
CA LYS A 168 -10.78 -7.53 -10.82
C LYS A 168 -10.26 -7.82 -9.42
N ILE A 169 -9.02 -8.32 -9.29
CA ILE A 169 -8.41 -8.59 -7.99
C ILE A 169 -8.19 -7.30 -7.19
N ILE A 170 -7.67 -6.24 -7.84
CA ILE A 170 -7.36 -4.98 -7.16
C ILE A 170 -8.66 -4.24 -6.80
N MET A 171 -9.60 -4.14 -7.74
CA MET A 171 -10.83 -3.36 -7.55
C MET A 171 -11.87 -4.09 -6.69
N GLY A 172 -11.89 -5.43 -6.68
CA GLY A 172 -12.87 -6.20 -5.92
C GLY A 172 -14.31 -5.80 -6.28
N GLU A 173 -15.06 -5.30 -5.32
CA GLU A 173 -16.47 -4.87 -5.50
C GLU A 173 -16.61 -3.72 -6.51
N ASP A 174 -15.62 -2.84 -6.61
CA ASP A 174 -15.64 -1.69 -7.52
C ASP A 174 -15.29 -2.04 -8.97
N TYR A 175 -14.88 -3.30 -9.24
CA TYR A 175 -14.43 -3.73 -10.56
C TYR A 175 -15.42 -3.42 -11.69
N THR A 176 -16.70 -3.78 -11.49
CA THR A 176 -17.73 -3.60 -12.51
C THR A 176 -17.94 -2.11 -12.85
N THR A 177 -17.92 -1.26 -11.82
CA THR A 177 -18.08 0.19 -11.99
C THR A 177 -16.90 0.78 -12.75
N VAL A 178 -15.68 0.45 -12.35
CA VAL A 178 -14.45 0.95 -12.98
C VAL A 178 -14.34 0.47 -14.43
N LYS A 179 -14.67 -0.79 -14.69
CA LYS A 179 -14.64 -1.35 -16.05
C LYS A 179 -15.70 -0.70 -16.96
N LYS A 180 -16.91 -0.50 -16.45
CA LYS A 180 -17.96 0.23 -17.19
C LYS A 180 -17.51 1.64 -17.52
N LEU A 181 -16.87 2.34 -16.58
CA LEU A 181 -16.35 3.68 -16.79
C LEU A 181 -15.32 3.72 -17.93
N PHE A 182 -14.32 2.82 -17.91
CA PHE A 182 -13.33 2.75 -19.00
C PHE A 182 -13.96 2.48 -20.36
N ASN A 183 -14.94 1.58 -20.43
CA ASN A 183 -15.64 1.26 -21.66
C ASN A 183 -16.52 2.43 -22.15
N LEU A 184 -17.23 3.11 -21.24
CA LEU A 184 -18.03 4.27 -21.56
C LEU A 184 -17.21 5.37 -22.24
N PHE A 185 -16.04 5.68 -21.69
CA PHE A 185 -15.15 6.68 -22.26
C PHE A 185 -14.52 6.22 -23.58
N ALA A 186 -14.18 4.93 -23.70
CA ALA A 186 -13.70 4.37 -24.95
C ALA A 186 -14.77 4.41 -26.05
N ASP A 187 -16.02 4.18 -25.71
CA ASP A 187 -17.13 4.26 -26.68
C ASP A 187 -17.49 5.70 -27.02
N ALA A 188 -17.38 6.62 -26.05
CA ALA A 188 -17.58 8.05 -26.31
C ALA A 188 -16.54 8.59 -27.30
N SER A 189 -15.30 8.09 -27.28
CA SER A 189 -14.25 8.51 -28.21
C SER A 189 -14.44 8.06 -29.65
N LYS A 190 -15.28 7.03 -29.86
CA LYS A 190 -15.58 6.51 -31.22
C LYS A 190 -16.69 7.29 -31.93
N ARG A 191 -17.37 8.20 -31.20
CA ARG A 191 -18.45 9.01 -31.76
C ARG A 191 -17.89 10.25 -32.46
N PRO A 192 -18.48 10.69 -33.59
CA PRO A 192 -18.06 11.91 -34.27
C PRO A 192 -18.10 13.12 -33.32
N GLU A 193 -17.14 14.03 -33.51
CA GLU A 193 -17.09 15.29 -32.80
C GLU A 193 -18.44 16.03 -32.90
N GLY A 194 -19.00 16.48 -31.79
CA GLY A 194 -20.31 17.15 -31.71
C GLY A 194 -21.40 16.35 -30.99
N THR A 195 -21.27 15.01 -30.86
CA THR A 195 -22.28 14.21 -30.17
C THR A 195 -22.09 14.14 -28.64
N LEU A 196 -20.93 14.54 -28.11
CA LEU A 196 -20.65 14.55 -26.68
C LEU A 196 -21.40 15.67 -25.93
N GLY A 197 -21.56 16.84 -26.56
CA GLY A 197 -22.28 17.96 -25.94
C GLY A 197 -23.74 17.70 -25.63
N THR A 198 -24.40 16.82 -26.37
CA THR A 198 -25.83 16.48 -26.19
C THR A 198 -26.06 15.40 -25.12
N LEU A 199 -25.05 14.66 -24.71
CA LEU A 199 -25.20 13.60 -23.70
C LEU A 199 -25.10 14.10 -22.25
N PHE A 200 -24.44 15.25 -22.04
CA PHE A 200 -24.25 15.84 -20.70
C PHE A 200 -25.20 17.01 -20.40
N LEU A 201 -26.06 17.37 -21.35
CA LEU A 201 -27.05 18.48 -21.23
C LEU A 201 -28.51 17.99 -21.12
N ARG A 202 -28.72 16.72 -20.80
CA ARG A 202 -30.07 16.18 -20.50
C ARG A 202 -30.13 15.60 -19.11
#